data_0c5b770f14c4cb4d27727bfb0f036770
#
_entry.id   0c5b770f14c4cb4d27727bfb0f036770
#
_cell.length_a   1.000
_cell.length_b   1.000
_cell.length_c   1.000
_cell.angle_alpha   90.00
_cell.angle_beta   90.00
_cell.angle_gamma   90.00
#
_symmetry.space_group_name_H-M   'P 1'
#
loop_
_entity.id
_entity.type
_entity.pdbx_description
1 polymer ?
#
loop_
_entity_poly.entity_id
_entity_poly.type
_entity_poly.pdbx_seq_one_letter_code
_entity_poly.pdbx_strand_id
1 'polypeptide(L)'
;MHIIYTDRHHGHATENLVINGQPIEYRETPARAEAILAAVRAAQLGPITHPVDHGLAPILAAHDADFVTHLRTAYAQSAAYFGEPRPVIAGRDDVTSDRVPRCPEDFPGRRDYYTYDYEDPILEGTWDAAYWSAQCALTAADLVRNGNGIRSTYALCRPPGHHAMPDQYGGFCYLNNVAIAARSLQADGPVAILDLDYHHGNGTQAIFYEDPAALFCSLHADPEWIYPFFWGRANERGAGAGLGLNRNWPLPLHIDDAAYLAVLGEALGVIADFAPKYLLVSLGLDAAEGDLIGQFRITTSGFHAIGRRIAALGLPTVIVQEGGYRLDTLGDNAVAFLKAFETL
;
A
#
# COMPACT_ATOMS: atom_id res chain seq x y z
N MET A 1 13.11 -12.57 11.24
CA MET A 1 12.74 -11.47 10.31
C MET A 1 13.02 -10.12 10.97
N HIS A 2 13.42 -9.06 10.24
CA HIS A 2 13.47 -7.69 10.78
C HIS A 2 12.16 -6.96 10.51
N ILE A 3 11.64 -6.25 11.53
CA ILE A 3 10.39 -5.50 11.48
C ILE A 3 10.72 -4.02 11.65
N ILE A 4 10.24 -3.19 10.75
CA ILE A 4 10.45 -1.74 10.78
C ILE A 4 9.14 -1.07 11.17
N TYR A 5 9.17 -0.24 12.21
CA TYR A 5 7.99 0.42 12.75
C TYR A 5 8.33 1.80 13.28
N THR A 6 7.37 2.71 13.20
CA THR A 6 7.41 4.04 13.81
C THR A 6 6.10 4.36 14.50
N ASP A 7 6.14 5.10 15.59
CA ASP A 7 4.96 5.62 16.30
C ASP A 7 4.42 6.93 15.70
N ARG A 8 5.11 7.51 14.73
CA ARG A 8 4.68 8.75 14.07
C ARG A 8 3.35 8.62 13.32
N HIS A 9 2.92 7.42 13.00
CA HIS A 9 1.61 7.16 12.41
C HIS A 9 0.44 7.66 13.29
N HIS A 10 0.63 7.84 14.59
CA HIS A 10 -0.39 8.38 15.48
C HIS A 10 -0.79 9.82 15.13
N GLY A 11 0.08 10.58 14.47
CA GLY A 11 -0.25 11.92 13.98
C GLY A 11 -1.35 11.92 12.91
N HIS A 12 -1.58 10.80 12.24
CA HIS A 12 -2.70 10.60 11.32
C HIS A 12 -3.80 9.79 12.03
N ALA A 13 -4.62 10.46 12.83
CA ALA A 13 -5.71 9.84 13.57
C ALA A 13 -6.96 10.72 13.47
N THR A 14 -8.03 10.16 12.93
CA THR A 14 -9.37 10.72 12.99
C THR A 14 -10.34 9.64 13.44
N GLU A 15 -11.26 9.99 14.31
CA GLU A 15 -12.26 9.03 14.81
C GLU A 15 -13.49 9.03 13.90
N ASN A 16 -13.82 10.19 13.34
CA ASN A 16 -15.00 10.37 12.51
C ASN A 16 -14.75 11.36 11.38
N LEU A 17 -15.16 10.96 10.18
CA LEU A 17 -15.30 11.87 9.05
C LEU A 17 -16.77 12.32 8.95
N VAL A 18 -16.96 13.55 8.52
CA VAL A 18 -18.30 14.05 8.14
C VAL A 18 -18.29 14.25 6.63
N ILE A 19 -18.94 13.36 5.90
CA ILE A 19 -19.06 13.41 4.44
C ILE A 19 -20.51 13.70 4.10
N ASN A 20 -20.74 14.74 3.30
CA ASN A 20 -22.10 15.19 2.93
C ASN A 20 -23.03 15.39 4.14
N GLY A 21 -22.47 15.85 5.27
CA GLY A 21 -23.22 16.08 6.51
C GLY A 21 -23.56 14.82 7.31
N GLN A 22 -23.07 13.65 6.90
CA GLN A 22 -23.24 12.39 7.62
C GLN A 22 -21.91 11.97 8.27
N PRO A 23 -21.92 11.57 9.55
CA PRO A 23 -20.74 11.00 10.18
C PRO A 23 -20.46 9.61 9.59
N ILE A 24 -19.22 9.39 9.16
CA ILE A 24 -18.73 8.11 8.69
C ILE A 24 -17.65 7.64 9.66
N GLU A 25 -17.74 6.38 10.10
CA GLU A 25 -16.71 5.76 10.92
C GLU A 25 -15.46 5.52 10.08
N TYR A 26 -14.36 6.16 10.45
CA TYR A 26 -13.09 6.00 9.75
C TYR A 26 -12.44 4.68 10.14
N ARG A 27 -12.19 3.81 9.16
CA ARG A 27 -11.69 2.45 9.39
C ARG A 27 -10.18 2.36 9.49
N GLU A 28 -9.46 3.26 8.80
CA GLU A 28 -8.00 3.29 8.81
C GLU A 28 -7.50 4.01 10.09
N THR A 29 -7.48 3.31 11.22
CA THR A 29 -7.14 3.86 12.54
C THR A 29 -5.76 3.41 13.02
N PRO A 30 -5.10 4.15 13.96
CA PRO A 30 -3.85 3.72 14.59
C PRO A 30 -3.91 2.34 15.23
N ALA A 31 -5.08 1.94 15.74
CA ALA A 31 -5.29 0.64 16.37
C ALA A 31 -4.92 -0.56 15.46
N ARG A 32 -4.96 -0.39 14.13
CA ARG A 32 -4.54 -1.40 13.16
C ARG A 32 -3.04 -1.73 13.32
N ALA A 33 -2.19 -0.73 13.25
CA ALA A 33 -0.74 -0.91 13.42
C ALA A 33 -0.40 -1.41 14.83
N GLU A 34 -1.11 -0.94 15.85
CA GLU A 34 -0.91 -1.38 17.24
C GLU A 34 -1.27 -2.84 17.44
N ALA A 35 -2.40 -3.31 16.87
CA ALA A 35 -2.81 -4.71 16.93
C ALA A 35 -1.76 -5.63 16.30
N ILE A 36 -1.25 -5.27 15.11
CA ILE A 36 -0.19 -6.02 14.44
C ILE A 36 1.10 -5.97 15.27
N LEU A 37 1.50 -4.79 15.74
CA LEU A 37 2.72 -4.63 16.55
C LEU A 37 2.69 -5.48 17.82
N ALA A 38 1.55 -5.49 18.50
CA ALA A 38 1.37 -6.31 19.72
C ALA A 38 1.52 -7.81 19.39
N ALA A 39 0.90 -8.27 18.30
CA ALA A 39 0.95 -9.68 17.90
C ALA A 39 2.36 -10.11 17.47
N VAL A 40 3.08 -9.30 16.67
CA VAL A 40 4.45 -9.64 16.24
C VAL A 40 5.44 -9.63 17.41
N ARG A 41 5.24 -8.76 18.40
CA ARG A 41 6.01 -8.77 19.67
C ARG A 41 5.74 -10.04 20.47
N ALA A 42 4.47 -10.40 20.66
CA ALA A 42 4.08 -11.60 21.40
C ALA A 42 4.60 -12.87 20.72
N ALA A 43 4.59 -12.91 19.39
CA ALA A 43 5.11 -14.03 18.60
C ALA A 43 6.64 -14.06 18.50
N GLN A 44 7.36 -13.04 18.97
CA GLN A 44 8.83 -12.91 18.92
C GLN A 44 9.42 -13.10 17.50
N LEU A 45 8.78 -12.55 16.47
CA LEU A 45 9.17 -12.72 15.05
C LEU A 45 10.54 -12.11 14.70
N GLY A 46 11.13 -11.34 15.60
CA GLY A 46 12.47 -10.78 15.43
C GLY A 46 12.60 -9.34 15.94
N PRO A 47 13.73 -8.68 15.65
CA PRO A 47 13.96 -7.32 16.13
C PRO A 47 13.01 -6.33 15.47
N ILE A 48 12.48 -5.40 16.27
CA ILE A 48 11.67 -4.27 15.84
C ILE A 48 12.55 -3.03 15.95
N THR A 49 12.75 -2.32 14.85
CA THR A 49 13.62 -1.15 14.78
C THR A 49 12.88 0.04 14.16
N HIS A 50 13.32 1.24 14.52
CA HIS A 50 12.83 2.46 13.89
C HIS A 50 13.41 2.64 12.48
N PRO A 51 12.68 3.30 11.56
CA PRO A 51 13.20 3.64 10.25
C PRO A 51 14.35 4.66 10.33
N VAL A 52 15.23 4.60 9.35
CA VAL A 52 16.23 5.63 9.06
C VAL A 52 15.60 6.68 8.13
N ASP A 53 16.02 7.92 8.23
CA ASP A 53 15.61 8.99 7.32
C ASP A 53 16.42 8.94 6.02
N HIS A 54 15.79 8.55 4.91
CA HIS A 54 16.38 8.51 3.56
C HIS A 54 16.14 9.82 2.78
N GLY A 55 15.46 10.80 3.37
CA GLY A 55 15.11 12.06 2.73
C GLY A 55 14.00 11.94 1.68
N LEU A 56 13.82 12.99 0.89
CA LEU A 56 12.75 13.10 -0.11
C LEU A 56 13.09 12.46 -1.46
N ALA A 57 14.37 12.30 -1.80
CA ALA A 57 14.77 11.86 -3.13
C ALA A 57 14.14 10.50 -3.56
N PRO A 58 14.09 9.46 -2.71
CA PRO A 58 13.41 8.21 -3.06
C PRO A 58 11.89 8.38 -3.25
N ILE A 59 11.25 9.27 -2.49
CA ILE A 59 9.82 9.57 -2.62
C ILE A 59 9.54 10.22 -3.98
N LEU A 60 10.37 11.18 -4.39
CA LEU A 60 10.29 11.87 -5.67
C LEU A 60 10.63 10.97 -6.87
N ALA A 61 11.18 9.78 -6.67
CA ALA A 61 11.35 8.78 -7.72
C ALA A 61 10.05 8.03 -8.08
N ALA A 62 9.05 8.10 -7.22
CA ALA A 62 7.74 7.47 -7.41
C ALA A 62 6.59 8.48 -7.55
N HIS A 63 6.75 9.70 -7.03
CA HIS A 63 5.72 10.72 -6.99
C HIS A 63 6.19 12.06 -7.55
N ASP A 64 5.27 12.80 -8.15
CA ASP A 64 5.50 14.13 -8.70
C ASP A 64 5.81 15.15 -7.60
N ALA A 65 6.73 16.06 -7.87
CA ALA A 65 7.24 17.00 -6.87
C ALA A 65 6.19 18.01 -6.37
N ASP A 66 5.27 18.41 -7.23
CA ASP A 66 4.18 19.32 -6.89
C ASP A 66 3.10 18.61 -6.06
N PHE A 67 2.81 17.34 -6.33
CA PHE A 67 1.96 16.49 -5.49
C PHE A 67 2.55 16.32 -4.08
N VAL A 68 3.83 15.97 -3.98
CA VAL A 68 4.54 15.85 -2.69
C VAL A 68 4.52 17.19 -1.94
N THR A 69 4.68 18.31 -2.67
CA THR A 69 4.59 19.66 -2.09
C THR A 69 3.17 19.93 -1.57
N HIS A 70 2.13 19.52 -2.32
CA HIS A 70 0.76 19.64 -1.88
C HIS A 70 0.54 18.89 -0.56
N LEU A 71 0.89 17.60 -0.47
CA LEU A 71 0.73 16.81 0.77
C LEU A 71 1.41 17.46 1.98
N ARG A 72 2.58 18.07 1.78
CA ARG A 72 3.35 18.75 2.85
C ARG A 72 2.71 20.04 3.34
N THR A 73 1.95 20.71 2.49
CA THR A 73 1.51 22.10 2.76
C THR A 73 -0.01 22.24 2.85
N ALA A 74 -0.77 21.25 2.42
CA ALA A 74 -2.22 21.34 2.29
C ALA A 74 -2.94 21.68 3.59
N TYR A 75 -2.54 21.08 4.72
CA TYR A 75 -3.14 21.40 6.02
C TYR A 75 -2.93 22.88 6.41
N ALA A 76 -1.71 23.37 6.28
CA ALA A 76 -1.39 24.78 6.57
C ALA A 76 -2.12 25.73 5.60
N GLN A 77 -2.23 25.37 4.32
CA GLN A 77 -2.99 26.15 3.33
C GLN A 77 -4.49 26.14 3.64
N SER A 78 -5.05 25.02 4.11
CA SER A 78 -6.44 24.93 4.59
C SER A 78 -6.65 25.89 5.76
N ALA A 79 -5.79 25.84 6.77
CA ALA A 79 -5.87 26.70 7.94
C ALA A 79 -5.79 28.19 7.55
N ALA A 80 -4.92 28.55 6.62
CA ALA A 80 -4.80 29.93 6.13
C ALA A 80 -6.04 30.38 5.34
N TYR A 81 -6.60 29.50 4.52
CA TYR A 81 -7.77 29.82 3.70
C TYR A 81 -9.05 30.00 4.54
N PHE A 82 -9.26 29.13 5.54
CA PHE A 82 -10.46 29.16 6.37
C PHE A 82 -10.32 30.05 7.62
N GLY A 83 -9.11 30.48 7.94
CA GLY A 83 -8.82 31.29 9.14
C GLY A 83 -8.75 30.46 10.43
N GLU A 84 -8.83 29.13 10.35
CA GLU A 84 -8.75 28.20 11.47
C GLU A 84 -8.18 26.85 11.05
N PRO A 85 -7.47 26.11 11.92
CA PRO A 85 -7.01 24.76 11.66
C PRO A 85 -8.18 23.80 11.46
N ARG A 86 -8.18 23.09 10.32
CA ARG A 86 -9.18 22.04 10.05
C ARG A 86 -8.67 21.04 9.02
N PRO A 87 -9.17 19.78 9.04
CA PRO A 87 -8.82 18.78 8.06
C PRO A 87 -9.07 19.23 6.62
N VAL A 88 -8.21 18.82 5.70
CA VAL A 88 -8.43 18.95 4.26
C VAL A 88 -9.24 17.75 3.82
N ILE A 89 -10.45 17.97 3.35
CA ILE A 89 -11.35 16.94 2.83
C ILE A 89 -11.74 17.36 1.43
N ALA A 90 -11.62 16.48 0.44
CA ALA A 90 -12.04 16.74 -0.92
C ALA A 90 -13.55 17.09 -0.99
N GLY A 91 -13.90 17.94 -1.90
CA GLY A 91 -15.27 18.43 -2.06
C GLY A 91 -15.95 17.95 -3.35
N ARG A 92 -15.32 17.08 -4.14
CA ARG A 92 -15.83 16.63 -5.43
C ARG A 92 -15.68 15.13 -5.60
N ASP A 93 -16.72 14.54 -6.19
CA ASP A 93 -16.80 13.09 -6.45
C ASP A 93 -16.28 12.68 -7.84
N ASP A 94 -15.87 13.64 -8.69
CA ASP A 94 -15.32 13.35 -10.00
C ASP A 94 -14.15 14.28 -10.37
N VAL A 95 -13.00 13.71 -10.55
CA VAL A 95 -11.83 14.36 -11.16
C VAL A 95 -11.50 13.75 -12.53
N THR A 96 -12.31 12.80 -12.99
CA THR A 96 -12.13 12.15 -14.28
C THR A 96 -12.69 13.05 -15.39
N SER A 97 -11.83 13.89 -15.99
CA SER A 97 -12.14 14.50 -17.28
C SER A 97 -11.09 14.04 -18.29
N ASP A 98 -11.53 13.69 -19.50
CA ASP A 98 -10.66 13.40 -20.66
C ASP A 98 -9.81 14.62 -21.09
N ARG A 99 -9.89 15.71 -20.35
CA ARG A 99 -9.09 16.92 -20.57
C ARG A 99 -7.86 16.85 -19.69
N VAL A 100 -6.71 17.23 -20.24
CA VAL A 100 -5.49 17.44 -19.42
C VAL A 100 -5.80 18.52 -18.40
N PRO A 101 -5.99 18.18 -17.12
CA PRO A 101 -6.39 19.15 -16.10
C PRO A 101 -5.20 20.04 -15.80
N ARG A 102 -5.45 21.34 -15.69
CA ARG A 102 -4.47 22.29 -15.15
C ARG A 102 -4.69 22.41 -13.66
N CYS A 103 -3.65 22.22 -12.86
CA CYS A 103 -3.72 22.43 -11.43
C CYS A 103 -4.14 23.89 -11.12
N PRO A 104 -5.20 24.09 -10.35
CA PRO A 104 -5.64 25.42 -9.93
C PRO A 104 -4.60 26.12 -9.04
N GLU A 105 -4.64 27.46 -9.02
CA GLU A 105 -3.76 28.27 -8.18
C GLU A 105 -4.29 28.39 -6.74
N ASP A 106 -5.62 28.43 -6.57
CA ASP A 106 -6.26 28.59 -5.27
C ASP A 106 -6.42 27.26 -4.50
N PHE A 107 -6.54 27.37 -3.19
CA PHE A 107 -6.58 26.21 -2.30
C PHE A 107 -7.75 25.24 -2.57
N PRO A 108 -9.02 25.68 -2.74
CA PRO A 108 -10.12 24.78 -2.97
C PRO A 108 -9.94 23.88 -4.21
N GLY A 109 -9.47 24.48 -5.31
CA GLY A 109 -9.22 23.73 -6.52
C GLY A 109 -8.02 22.79 -6.41
N ARG A 110 -6.93 23.24 -5.76
CA ARG A 110 -5.75 22.37 -5.52
C ARG A 110 -6.07 21.19 -4.63
N ARG A 111 -6.88 21.37 -3.61
CA ARG A 111 -7.34 20.31 -2.72
C ARG A 111 -7.98 19.16 -3.49
N ASP A 112 -8.86 19.48 -4.44
CA ASP A 112 -9.61 18.49 -5.21
C ASP A 112 -8.82 17.95 -6.41
N TYR A 113 -7.75 18.64 -6.85
CA TYR A 113 -6.91 18.22 -7.98
C TYR A 113 -6.01 17.03 -7.65
N TYR A 114 -5.47 16.98 -6.42
CA TYR A 114 -4.50 15.95 -6.00
C TYR A 114 -5.13 14.73 -5.35
N THR A 115 -6.46 14.57 -5.39
CA THR A 115 -7.15 13.37 -4.92
C THR A 115 -8.19 12.91 -5.90
N TYR A 116 -8.44 11.61 -5.91
CA TYR A 116 -9.56 11.00 -6.64
C TYR A 116 -10.61 10.40 -5.68
N ASP A 117 -10.45 10.64 -4.38
CA ASP A 117 -11.27 10.09 -3.32
C ASP A 117 -11.61 11.19 -2.31
N TYR A 118 -12.71 11.03 -1.57
CA TYR A 118 -13.18 11.99 -0.56
C TYR A 118 -13.09 11.44 0.89
N GLU A 119 -12.67 10.18 1.05
CA GLU A 119 -12.54 9.55 2.37
C GLU A 119 -11.15 9.73 3.01
N ASP A 120 -10.27 10.49 2.37
CA ASP A 120 -8.87 10.65 2.74
C ASP A 120 -8.56 12.04 3.29
N PRO A 121 -8.79 12.30 4.58
CA PRO A 121 -8.52 13.61 5.16
C PRO A 121 -7.03 13.87 5.31
N ILE A 122 -6.53 15.04 4.91
CA ILE A 122 -5.21 15.50 5.32
C ILE A 122 -5.35 16.24 6.65
N LEU A 123 -4.82 15.64 7.71
CA LEU A 123 -4.73 16.17 9.07
C LEU A 123 -3.38 16.86 9.28
N GLU A 124 -3.20 17.52 10.43
CA GLU A 124 -1.94 18.17 10.79
C GLU A 124 -0.74 17.19 10.74
N GLY A 125 -0.91 15.97 11.22
CA GLY A 125 0.14 14.95 11.26
C GLY A 125 0.17 14.00 10.07
N THR A 126 -0.70 14.15 9.06
CA THR A 126 -0.78 13.20 7.93
C THR A 126 0.51 13.12 7.14
N TRP A 127 1.12 14.27 6.83
CA TRP A 127 2.39 14.28 6.11
C TRP A 127 3.50 13.56 6.89
N ASP A 128 3.64 13.83 8.19
CA ASP A 128 4.66 13.19 9.01
C ASP A 128 4.43 11.67 9.08
N ALA A 129 3.19 11.24 9.26
CA ALA A 129 2.83 9.82 9.26
C ALA A 129 3.13 9.14 7.91
N ALA A 130 2.71 9.72 6.79
CA ALA A 130 2.96 9.17 5.45
C ALA A 130 4.45 9.16 5.10
N TYR A 131 5.18 10.23 5.41
CA TYR A 131 6.62 10.31 5.20
C TYR A 131 7.36 9.19 5.94
N TRP A 132 7.09 9.01 7.23
CA TRP A 132 7.77 7.99 8.02
C TRP A 132 7.27 6.57 7.71
N SER A 133 6.06 6.41 7.21
CA SER A 133 5.59 5.15 6.62
C SER A 133 6.46 4.76 5.42
N ALA A 134 6.73 5.69 4.50
CA ALA A 134 7.64 5.46 3.38
C ALA A 134 9.08 5.17 3.85
N GLN A 135 9.57 5.85 4.91
CA GLN A 135 10.88 5.55 5.48
C GLN A 135 10.96 4.14 6.08
N CYS A 136 9.85 3.59 6.63
CA CYS A 136 9.81 2.20 7.05
C CYS A 136 10.05 1.25 5.87
N ALA A 137 9.38 1.46 4.74
CA ALA A 137 9.55 0.63 3.54
C ALA A 137 10.97 0.74 2.94
N LEU A 138 11.54 1.96 2.90
CA LEU A 138 12.91 2.20 2.44
C LEU A 138 13.95 1.52 3.34
N THR A 139 13.79 1.63 4.67
CA THR A 139 14.70 0.98 5.62
C THR A 139 14.62 -0.54 5.49
N ALA A 140 13.42 -1.09 5.30
CA ALA A 140 13.23 -2.52 5.05
C ALA A 140 13.91 -2.97 3.76
N ALA A 141 13.82 -2.17 2.69
CA ALA A 141 14.51 -2.42 1.43
C ALA A 141 16.04 -2.40 1.57
N ASP A 142 16.59 -1.43 2.30
CA ASP A 142 18.04 -1.36 2.53
C ASP A 142 18.59 -2.54 3.33
N LEU A 143 17.84 -3.04 4.32
CA LEU A 143 18.23 -4.23 5.06
C LEU A 143 18.32 -5.47 4.15
N VAL A 144 17.36 -5.64 3.25
CA VAL A 144 17.37 -6.74 2.26
C VAL A 144 18.50 -6.55 1.23
N ARG A 145 18.70 -5.32 0.75
CA ARG A 145 19.76 -4.97 -0.20
C ARG A 145 21.16 -5.30 0.34
N ASN A 146 21.42 -4.91 1.60
CA ASN A 146 22.71 -5.10 2.24
C ASN A 146 23.02 -6.58 2.55
N GLY A 147 22.03 -7.46 2.49
CA GLY A 147 22.15 -8.90 2.66
C GLY A 147 22.42 -9.29 4.12
N ASN A 148 23.63 -9.26 4.58
CA ASN A 148 24.05 -9.61 5.97
C ASN A 148 23.26 -10.77 6.60
N GLY A 149 22.80 -11.75 5.79
CA GLY A 149 21.92 -12.84 6.21
C GLY A 149 20.43 -12.49 6.30
N ILE A 150 20.03 -11.24 6.04
CA ILE A 150 18.62 -10.83 6.06
C ILE A 150 18.04 -11.05 4.67
N ARG A 151 17.12 -12.01 4.57
CA ARG A 151 16.43 -12.32 3.30
C ARG A 151 15.00 -11.81 3.24
N SER A 152 14.41 -11.51 4.38
CA SER A 152 13.04 -10.97 4.45
C SER A 152 12.92 -9.93 5.56
N THR A 153 12.17 -8.87 5.26
CA THR A 153 11.85 -7.78 6.18
C THR A 153 10.36 -7.45 6.12
N TYR A 154 9.85 -6.88 7.19
CA TYR A 154 8.48 -6.38 7.25
C TYR A 154 8.45 -4.91 7.65
N ALA A 155 7.92 -4.07 6.78
CA ALA A 155 7.62 -2.68 7.04
C ALA A 155 6.16 -2.55 7.50
N LEU A 156 5.96 -2.31 8.80
CA LEU A 156 4.64 -2.04 9.38
C LEU A 156 4.26 -0.59 9.07
N CYS A 157 3.87 -0.38 7.82
CA CYS A 157 3.49 0.92 7.28
C CYS A 157 2.07 1.30 7.74
N ARG A 158 1.91 2.54 8.16
CA ARG A 158 0.64 3.24 8.33
C ARG A 158 0.90 4.75 8.22
N PRO A 159 0.18 5.49 7.33
CA PRO A 159 -0.86 5.03 6.37
C PRO A 159 -0.37 3.97 5.37
N PRO A 160 -1.28 3.20 4.76
CA PRO A 160 -0.98 2.30 3.65
C PRO A 160 -0.56 3.09 2.40
N GLY A 161 -0.24 2.41 1.29
CA GLY A 161 0.35 3.11 0.16
C GLY A 161 -0.13 2.71 -1.24
N HIS A 162 -0.59 1.50 -1.48
CA HIS A 162 -0.73 0.93 -2.82
C HIS A 162 -1.73 1.65 -3.74
N HIS A 163 -2.63 2.45 -3.19
CA HIS A 163 -3.56 3.28 -3.96
C HIS A 163 -2.98 4.64 -4.37
N ALA A 164 -1.93 5.15 -3.70
CA ALA A 164 -1.35 6.44 -4.04
C ALA A 164 -0.68 6.40 -5.43
N MET A 165 -1.20 7.22 -6.35
CA MET A 165 -0.73 7.39 -7.73
C MET A 165 0.50 8.31 -7.79
N PRO A 166 1.14 8.49 -8.94
CA PRO A 166 2.24 9.45 -9.06
C PRO A 166 1.89 10.86 -8.59
N ASP A 167 0.67 11.31 -8.81
CA ASP A 167 0.19 12.67 -8.65
C ASP A 167 -1.14 12.83 -7.88
N GLN A 168 -1.70 11.73 -7.36
CA GLN A 168 -2.96 11.75 -6.60
C GLN A 168 -2.94 10.77 -5.42
N TYR A 169 -3.62 11.12 -4.34
CA TYR A 169 -3.87 10.27 -3.20
C TYR A 169 -5.32 9.78 -3.16
N GLY A 170 -5.57 8.66 -2.49
CA GLY A 170 -6.89 8.05 -2.34
C GLY A 170 -6.81 6.67 -1.69
N GLY A 171 -7.94 6.09 -1.26
CA GLY A 171 -8.00 4.77 -0.67
C GLY A 171 -7.17 4.62 0.60
N PHE A 172 -7.20 5.61 1.48
CA PHE A 172 -6.40 5.73 2.71
C PHE A 172 -4.88 5.89 2.47
N CYS A 173 -4.43 6.04 1.21
CA CYS A 173 -3.04 6.05 0.80
C CYS A 173 -2.59 7.44 0.34
N TYR A 174 -1.51 7.97 0.92
CA TYR A 174 -0.94 9.29 0.61
C TYR A 174 0.37 9.20 -0.17
N LEU A 175 1.26 8.28 0.21
CA LEU A 175 2.51 7.97 -0.49
C LEU A 175 2.56 6.46 -0.75
N ASN A 176 3.00 6.05 -1.92
CA ASN A 176 3.05 4.64 -2.29
C ASN A 176 4.30 3.96 -1.71
N ASN A 177 4.17 3.43 -0.51
CA ASN A 177 5.27 2.87 0.26
C ASN A 177 6.01 1.77 -0.49
N VAL A 178 5.27 0.83 -1.10
CA VAL A 178 5.85 -0.29 -1.83
C VAL A 178 6.54 0.18 -3.12
N ALA A 179 5.95 1.14 -3.83
CA ALA A 179 6.54 1.67 -5.06
C ALA A 179 7.82 2.46 -4.77
N ILE A 180 7.85 3.26 -3.71
CA ILE A 180 9.05 4.00 -3.26
C ILE A 180 10.20 3.01 -2.94
N ALA A 181 9.91 1.95 -2.20
CA ALA A 181 10.89 0.91 -1.90
C ALA A 181 11.34 0.17 -3.17
N ALA A 182 10.42 -0.16 -4.07
CA ALA A 182 10.71 -0.81 -5.35
C ALA A 182 11.62 0.06 -6.24
N ARG A 183 11.32 1.35 -6.39
CA ARG A 183 12.20 2.30 -7.12
C ARG A 183 13.61 2.33 -6.55
N SER A 184 13.73 2.32 -5.22
CA SER A 184 15.04 2.26 -4.56
C SER A 184 15.81 0.99 -4.93
N LEU A 185 15.16 -0.18 -4.96
CA LEU A 185 15.79 -1.47 -5.28
C LEU A 185 16.08 -1.67 -6.76
N GLN A 186 15.35 -1.00 -7.66
CA GLN A 186 15.57 -1.08 -9.11
C GLN A 186 16.98 -0.66 -9.55
N ALA A 187 17.67 0.16 -8.75
CA ALA A 187 19.07 0.50 -9.02
C ALA A 187 19.98 -0.73 -9.10
N ASP A 188 19.59 -1.84 -8.47
CA ASP A 188 20.37 -3.07 -8.39
C ASP A 188 19.89 -4.15 -9.37
N GLY A 189 18.74 -4.01 -9.98
CA GLY A 189 18.17 -4.97 -10.94
C GLY A 189 16.63 -4.97 -10.93
N PRO A 190 16.01 -5.85 -11.76
CA PRO A 190 14.57 -5.89 -11.90
C PRO A 190 13.87 -6.32 -10.59
N VAL A 191 12.68 -5.76 -10.35
CA VAL A 191 11.87 -6.04 -9.17
C VAL A 191 10.51 -6.62 -9.57
N ALA A 192 9.95 -7.50 -8.75
CA ALA A 192 8.54 -7.86 -8.83
C ALA A 192 7.80 -7.32 -7.62
N ILE A 193 6.58 -6.84 -7.84
CA ILE A 193 5.66 -6.40 -6.79
C ILE A 193 4.45 -7.31 -6.86
N LEU A 194 4.16 -8.00 -5.76
CA LEU A 194 3.00 -8.86 -5.60
C LEU A 194 2.04 -8.21 -4.60
N ASP A 195 0.91 -7.76 -5.09
CA ASP A 195 -0.13 -7.13 -4.28
C ASP A 195 -1.19 -8.18 -3.93
N LEU A 196 -1.40 -8.37 -2.62
CA LEU A 196 -2.31 -9.33 -2.02
C LEU A 196 -3.46 -8.67 -1.27
N ASP A 197 -3.51 -7.32 -1.30
CA ASP A 197 -4.61 -6.57 -0.73
C ASP A 197 -5.93 -6.96 -1.42
N TYR A 198 -7.02 -6.87 -0.69
CA TYR A 198 -8.35 -7.13 -1.24
C TYR A 198 -8.70 -6.18 -2.39
N HIS A 199 -8.22 -4.94 -2.31
CA HIS A 199 -8.41 -3.91 -3.33
C HIS A 199 -7.27 -3.89 -4.33
N HIS A 200 -7.56 -3.51 -5.56
CA HIS A 200 -6.52 -3.36 -6.57
C HIS A 200 -5.57 -2.20 -6.24
N GLY A 201 -4.26 -2.44 -6.29
CA GLY A 201 -3.23 -1.41 -6.11
C GLY A 201 -3.07 -0.51 -7.33
N ASN A 202 -4.10 0.30 -7.63
CA ASN A 202 -4.14 1.17 -8.81
C ASN A 202 -3.00 2.20 -8.86
N GLY A 203 -2.54 2.67 -7.71
CA GLY A 203 -1.40 3.58 -7.63
C GLY A 203 -0.10 2.88 -8.02
N THR A 204 0.14 1.67 -7.51
CA THR A 204 1.32 0.87 -7.88
C THR A 204 1.29 0.53 -9.37
N GLN A 205 0.12 0.10 -9.89
CA GLN A 205 -0.05 -0.10 -11.33
C GLN A 205 0.31 1.16 -12.13
N ALA A 206 -0.20 2.33 -11.74
CA ALA A 206 0.05 3.57 -12.47
C ALA A 206 1.54 3.95 -12.49
N ILE A 207 2.25 3.80 -11.37
CA ILE A 207 3.68 4.13 -11.25
C ILE A 207 4.56 3.24 -12.14
N PHE A 208 4.19 1.96 -12.35
CA PHE A 208 5.02 1.00 -13.08
C PHE A 208 4.44 0.59 -14.44
N TYR A 209 3.38 1.22 -14.93
CA TYR A 209 2.63 0.76 -16.10
C TYR A 209 3.45 0.68 -17.39
N GLU A 210 4.48 1.55 -17.53
CA GLU A 210 5.39 1.58 -18.69
C GLU A 210 6.83 1.17 -18.34
N ASP A 211 7.07 0.70 -17.11
CA ASP A 211 8.41 0.40 -16.62
C ASP A 211 8.85 -1.03 -17.01
N PRO A 212 9.93 -1.19 -17.83
CA PRO A 212 10.40 -2.51 -18.24
C PRO A 212 11.18 -3.26 -17.15
N ALA A 213 11.51 -2.62 -16.03
CA ALA A 213 12.29 -3.21 -14.93
C ALA A 213 11.44 -3.59 -13.71
N ALA A 214 10.10 -3.42 -13.80
CA ALA A 214 9.17 -3.78 -12.75
C ALA A 214 8.04 -4.67 -13.27
N LEU A 215 7.83 -5.82 -12.65
CA LEU A 215 6.65 -6.65 -12.84
C LEU A 215 5.67 -6.35 -11.70
N PHE A 216 4.45 -5.90 -12.02
CA PHE A 216 3.37 -5.76 -11.06
C PHE A 216 2.36 -6.89 -11.24
N CYS A 217 2.06 -7.60 -10.16
CA CYS A 217 1.06 -8.66 -10.07
C CYS A 217 0.08 -8.35 -8.94
N SER A 218 -1.21 -8.29 -9.21
CA SER A 218 -2.23 -8.01 -8.19
C SER A 218 -3.36 -9.03 -8.21
N LEU A 219 -3.65 -9.62 -7.03
CA LEU A 219 -4.77 -10.52 -6.79
C LEU A 219 -5.79 -9.79 -5.92
N HIS A 220 -6.88 -9.33 -6.50
CA HIS A 220 -7.82 -8.42 -5.85
C HIS A 220 -9.27 -8.76 -6.21
N ALA A 221 -10.22 -8.22 -5.47
CA ALA A 221 -11.63 -8.37 -5.79
C ALA A 221 -11.96 -7.67 -7.12
N ASP A 222 -12.88 -8.27 -7.89
CA ASP A 222 -13.23 -7.77 -9.21
C ASP A 222 -13.71 -6.31 -9.14
N PRO A 223 -13.01 -5.38 -9.83
CA PRO A 223 -13.34 -3.95 -9.83
C PRO A 223 -14.69 -3.62 -10.48
N GLU A 224 -15.34 -4.58 -11.10
CA GLU A 224 -16.75 -4.42 -11.53
C GLU A 224 -17.68 -4.14 -10.34
N TRP A 225 -17.33 -4.60 -9.15
CA TRP A 225 -18.17 -4.53 -7.94
C TRP A 225 -17.54 -3.79 -6.78
N ILE A 226 -16.19 -3.68 -6.78
CA ILE A 226 -15.42 -3.21 -5.63
C ILE A 226 -14.51 -2.04 -6.04
N TYR A 227 -14.29 -1.12 -5.11
CA TYR A 227 -13.27 -0.07 -5.22
C TYR A 227 -11.90 -0.67 -5.68
N PRO A 228 -11.15 -0.02 -6.55
CA PRO A 228 -11.30 1.34 -7.07
C PRO A 228 -12.13 1.44 -8.38
N PHE A 229 -12.92 0.46 -8.75
CA PHE A 229 -13.89 0.38 -9.84
C PHE A 229 -13.33 0.59 -11.26
N PHE A 230 -12.45 1.57 -11.45
CA PHE A 230 -11.99 2.01 -12.78
C PHE A 230 -10.71 1.32 -13.25
N TRP A 231 -9.98 0.66 -12.33
CA TRP A 231 -8.70 0.00 -12.57
C TRP A 231 -8.68 -1.41 -12.01
N GLY A 232 -7.79 -2.26 -12.58
CA GLY A 232 -7.58 -3.63 -12.10
C GLY A 232 -8.17 -4.70 -13.00
N ARG A 233 -8.55 -4.37 -14.23
CA ARG A 233 -9.08 -5.36 -15.16
C ARG A 233 -7.98 -6.26 -15.72
N ALA A 234 -8.30 -7.52 -15.99
CA ALA A 234 -7.33 -8.53 -16.48
C ALA A 234 -6.70 -8.17 -17.85
N ASN A 235 -7.33 -7.30 -18.63
CA ASN A 235 -6.80 -6.82 -19.90
C ASN A 235 -5.89 -5.60 -19.78
N GLU A 236 -5.71 -5.02 -18.60
CA GLU A 236 -4.71 -3.99 -18.34
C GLU A 236 -3.34 -4.66 -18.18
N ARG A 237 -2.52 -4.59 -19.22
CA ARG A 237 -1.31 -5.40 -19.36
C ARG A 237 -0.01 -4.59 -19.39
N GLY A 238 -0.05 -3.30 -19.00
CA GLY A 238 1.05 -2.36 -19.17
C GLY A 238 1.02 -1.70 -20.54
N ALA A 239 1.90 -0.74 -20.74
CA ALA A 239 2.04 0.00 -22.00
C ALA A 239 3.52 0.26 -22.33
N GLY A 240 3.79 0.72 -23.56
CA GLY A 240 5.14 1.07 -23.97
C GLY A 240 6.15 -0.04 -23.71
N ALA A 241 7.25 0.28 -23.02
CA ALA A 241 8.30 -0.67 -22.66
C ALA A 241 7.89 -1.67 -21.55
N GLY A 242 6.87 -1.35 -20.75
CA GLY A 242 6.30 -2.20 -19.71
C GLY A 242 5.17 -3.12 -20.18
N LEU A 243 4.91 -3.19 -21.50
CA LEU A 243 3.84 -4.03 -22.03
C LEU A 243 4.05 -5.51 -21.67
N GLY A 244 3.06 -6.11 -21.02
CA GLY A 244 3.09 -7.48 -20.51
C GLY A 244 3.59 -7.61 -19.06
N LEU A 245 4.07 -6.52 -18.45
CA LEU A 245 4.59 -6.52 -17.07
C LEU A 245 3.59 -6.03 -16.01
N ASN A 246 2.35 -5.73 -16.40
CA ASN A 246 1.22 -5.55 -15.50
C ASN A 246 0.30 -6.77 -15.60
N ARG A 247 -0.01 -7.41 -14.47
CA ARG A 247 -0.80 -8.64 -14.39
C ARG A 247 -1.84 -8.53 -13.29
N ASN A 248 -3.11 -8.48 -13.68
CA ASN A 248 -4.26 -8.39 -12.79
C ASN A 248 -5.05 -9.69 -12.81
N TRP A 249 -5.36 -10.20 -11.61
CA TRP A 249 -6.28 -11.30 -11.38
C TRP A 249 -7.48 -10.78 -10.58
N PRO A 250 -8.52 -10.23 -11.25
CA PRO A 250 -9.77 -9.89 -10.59
C PRO A 250 -10.47 -11.18 -10.14
N LEU A 251 -10.76 -11.26 -8.85
CA LEU A 251 -11.28 -12.46 -8.19
C LEU A 251 -12.75 -12.28 -7.80
N PRO A 252 -13.56 -13.35 -7.86
CA PRO A 252 -14.92 -13.29 -7.39
C PRO A 252 -15.00 -13.05 -5.88
N LEU A 253 -16.06 -12.40 -5.42
CA LEU A 253 -16.34 -12.22 -4.01
C LEU A 253 -16.44 -13.56 -3.29
N HIS A 254 -16.11 -13.59 -2.01
CA HIS A 254 -16.20 -14.77 -1.14
C HIS A 254 -15.30 -15.95 -1.53
N ILE A 255 -14.23 -15.70 -2.31
CA ILE A 255 -13.22 -16.72 -2.62
C ILE A 255 -12.59 -17.25 -1.34
N ASP A 256 -12.38 -18.56 -1.27
CA ASP A 256 -11.77 -19.26 -0.14
C ASP A 256 -10.26 -19.48 -0.33
N ASP A 257 -9.62 -20.06 0.70
CA ASP A 257 -8.18 -20.35 0.71
C ASP A 257 -7.76 -21.20 -0.50
N ALA A 258 -8.51 -22.24 -0.86
CA ALA A 258 -8.13 -23.18 -1.89
C ALA A 258 -8.14 -22.52 -3.28
N ALA A 259 -9.20 -21.78 -3.58
CA ALA A 259 -9.34 -21.07 -4.84
C ALA A 259 -8.33 -19.91 -4.95
N TYR A 260 -8.13 -19.15 -3.87
CA TYR A 260 -7.13 -18.08 -3.83
C TYR A 260 -5.70 -18.62 -4.06
N LEU A 261 -5.35 -19.73 -3.38
CA LEU A 261 -4.04 -20.37 -3.55
C LEU A 261 -3.82 -20.91 -4.97
N ALA A 262 -4.85 -21.33 -5.67
CA ALA A 262 -4.72 -21.74 -7.08
C ALA A 262 -4.28 -20.57 -7.95
N VAL A 263 -4.95 -19.42 -7.85
CA VAL A 263 -4.62 -18.21 -8.59
C VAL A 263 -3.25 -17.63 -8.17
N LEU A 264 -2.94 -17.66 -6.88
CA LEU A 264 -1.60 -17.29 -6.40
C LEU A 264 -0.51 -18.12 -7.09
N GLY A 265 -0.75 -19.41 -7.32
CA GLY A 265 0.19 -20.28 -8.03
C GLY A 265 0.50 -19.79 -9.45
N GLU A 266 -0.50 -19.26 -10.16
CA GLU A 266 -0.31 -18.66 -11.49
C GLU A 266 0.56 -17.39 -11.41
N ALA A 267 0.25 -16.50 -10.46
CA ALA A 267 1.02 -15.25 -10.26
C ALA A 267 2.48 -15.54 -9.89
N LEU A 268 2.72 -16.52 -9.01
CA LEU A 268 4.08 -16.92 -8.64
C LEU A 268 4.84 -17.53 -9.81
N GLY A 269 4.17 -18.24 -10.73
CA GLY A 269 4.75 -18.71 -11.98
C GLY A 269 5.23 -17.55 -12.86
N VAL A 270 4.40 -16.52 -13.03
CA VAL A 270 4.76 -15.31 -13.77
C VAL A 270 5.95 -14.57 -13.13
N ILE A 271 6.00 -14.48 -11.80
CA ILE A 271 7.12 -13.88 -11.08
C ILE A 271 8.40 -14.70 -11.27
N ALA A 272 8.32 -16.02 -11.21
CA ALA A 272 9.48 -16.90 -11.42
C ALA A 272 10.05 -16.78 -12.83
N ASP A 273 9.18 -16.70 -13.86
CA ASP A 273 9.58 -16.51 -15.26
C ASP A 273 10.23 -15.14 -15.51
N PHE A 274 9.77 -14.10 -14.82
CA PHE A 274 10.36 -12.76 -14.89
C PHE A 274 11.75 -12.71 -14.23
N ALA A 275 12.02 -13.61 -13.28
CA ALA A 275 13.30 -13.76 -12.56
C ALA A 275 13.78 -12.44 -11.92
N PRO A 276 12.98 -11.79 -11.06
CA PRO A 276 13.37 -10.54 -10.41
C PRO A 276 14.53 -10.74 -9.44
N LYS A 277 15.29 -9.67 -9.21
CA LYS A 277 16.32 -9.67 -8.17
C LYS A 277 15.72 -9.56 -6.76
N TYR A 278 14.62 -8.82 -6.63
CA TYR A 278 13.89 -8.61 -5.37
C TYR A 278 12.40 -8.80 -5.59
N LEU A 279 11.74 -9.32 -4.56
CA LEU A 279 10.29 -9.36 -4.45
C LEU A 279 9.82 -8.35 -3.39
N LEU A 280 8.84 -7.53 -3.74
CA LEU A 280 8.10 -6.72 -2.79
C LEU A 280 6.67 -7.27 -2.69
N VAL A 281 6.13 -7.31 -1.48
CA VAL A 281 4.76 -7.79 -1.24
C VAL A 281 3.98 -6.67 -0.58
N SER A 282 2.95 -6.15 -1.27
CA SER A 282 1.90 -5.36 -0.64
C SER A 282 0.98 -6.33 0.11
N LEU A 283 1.08 -6.31 1.44
CA LEU A 283 0.34 -7.22 2.31
C LEU A 283 -0.91 -6.53 2.85
N GLY A 284 -2.02 -6.66 2.15
CA GLY A 284 -3.34 -6.38 2.69
C GLY A 284 -3.86 -7.57 3.50
N LEU A 285 -4.44 -7.30 4.65
CA LEU A 285 -5.06 -8.29 5.51
C LEU A 285 -6.60 -8.19 5.49
N ASP A 286 -7.14 -7.31 4.67
CA ASP A 286 -8.56 -7.14 4.38
C ASP A 286 -9.14 -8.25 3.47
N ALA A 287 -8.27 -9.08 2.88
CA ALA A 287 -8.67 -10.35 2.28
C ALA A 287 -9.19 -11.38 3.31
N ALA A 288 -9.08 -11.09 4.61
CA ALA A 288 -9.47 -12.00 5.70
C ALA A 288 -10.98 -12.22 5.75
N GLU A 289 -11.38 -13.45 6.13
CA GLU A 289 -12.78 -13.76 6.41
C GLU A 289 -13.34 -12.85 7.50
N GLY A 290 -14.46 -12.16 7.17
CA GLY A 290 -15.15 -11.26 8.08
C GLY A 290 -14.47 -9.91 8.29
N ASP A 291 -13.55 -9.49 7.42
CA ASP A 291 -13.05 -8.12 7.41
C ASP A 291 -14.19 -7.11 7.22
N LEU A 292 -13.98 -5.88 7.69
CA LEU A 292 -15.04 -4.86 7.73
C LEU A 292 -15.34 -4.26 6.36
N ILE A 293 -14.37 -4.30 5.43
CA ILE A 293 -14.52 -3.78 4.07
C ILE A 293 -14.18 -4.80 2.99
N GLY A 294 -13.44 -5.86 3.34
CA GLY A 294 -13.15 -7.00 2.46
C GLY A 294 -14.24 -8.07 2.50
N GLN A 295 -14.40 -8.81 1.42
CA GLN A 295 -15.40 -9.89 1.31
C GLN A 295 -14.79 -11.24 0.88
N PHE A 296 -13.48 -11.39 0.88
CA PHE A 296 -12.86 -12.70 0.71
C PHE A 296 -13.00 -13.53 2.00
N ARG A 297 -12.71 -14.82 1.92
CA ARG A 297 -12.80 -15.74 3.06
C ARG A 297 -11.46 -16.40 3.35
N ILE A 298 -10.40 -15.58 3.35
CA ILE A 298 -9.07 -16.10 3.65
C ILE A 298 -8.95 -16.27 5.17
N THR A 299 -8.68 -17.50 5.58
CA THR A 299 -8.50 -17.83 6.99
C THR A 299 -7.09 -17.47 7.47
N THR A 300 -6.87 -17.46 8.79
CA THR A 300 -5.52 -17.30 9.36
C THR A 300 -4.56 -18.40 8.87
N SER A 301 -5.03 -19.64 8.70
CA SER A 301 -4.23 -20.70 8.07
C SER A 301 -4.00 -20.48 6.57
N GLY A 302 -4.95 -19.85 5.89
CA GLY A 302 -4.80 -19.38 4.51
C GLY A 302 -3.67 -18.38 4.36
N PHE A 303 -3.58 -17.37 5.22
CA PHE A 303 -2.46 -16.41 5.21
C PHE A 303 -1.11 -17.09 5.43
N HIS A 304 -1.03 -18.08 6.33
CA HIS A 304 0.20 -18.87 6.49
C HIS A 304 0.55 -19.66 5.21
N ALA A 305 -0.44 -20.28 4.57
CA ALA A 305 -0.21 -21.01 3.33
C ALA A 305 0.21 -20.10 2.16
N ILE A 306 -0.37 -18.89 2.06
CA ILE A 306 0.03 -17.86 1.11
C ILE A 306 1.50 -17.47 1.34
N GLY A 307 1.85 -17.11 2.58
CA GLY A 307 3.23 -16.75 2.94
C GLY A 307 4.23 -17.85 2.60
N ARG A 308 3.91 -19.12 2.89
CA ARG A 308 4.76 -20.27 2.56
C ARG A 308 5.02 -20.43 1.07
N ARG A 309 4.02 -20.24 0.22
CA ARG A 309 4.21 -20.32 -1.24
C ARG A 309 5.09 -19.21 -1.77
N ILE A 310 4.91 -17.98 -1.25
CA ILE A 310 5.74 -16.84 -1.63
C ILE A 310 7.18 -17.05 -1.16
N ALA A 311 7.36 -17.42 0.09
CA ALA A 311 8.67 -17.67 0.68
C ALA A 311 9.45 -18.77 -0.08
N ALA A 312 8.75 -19.79 -0.61
CA ALA A 312 9.35 -20.86 -1.40
C ALA A 312 10.00 -20.41 -2.72
N LEU A 313 9.71 -19.19 -3.22
CA LEU A 313 10.46 -18.59 -4.34
C LEU A 313 11.92 -18.33 -3.98
N GLY A 314 12.27 -18.26 -2.69
CA GLY A 314 13.63 -18.03 -2.22
C GLY A 314 14.21 -16.66 -2.60
N LEU A 315 13.39 -15.70 -2.98
CA LEU A 315 13.80 -14.35 -3.35
C LEU A 315 14.04 -13.47 -2.11
N PRO A 316 15.00 -12.53 -2.14
CA PRO A 316 15.06 -11.45 -1.16
C PRO A 316 13.75 -10.66 -1.18
N THR A 317 13.03 -10.59 -0.03
CA THR A 317 11.65 -10.13 0.02
C THR A 317 11.45 -8.98 1.01
N VAL A 318 10.82 -7.90 0.57
CA VAL A 318 10.32 -6.80 1.40
C VAL A 318 8.81 -6.90 1.48
N ILE A 319 8.26 -7.05 2.69
CA ILE A 319 6.83 -7.10 2.94
C ILE A 319 6.41 -5.74 3.48
N VAL A 320 5.43 -5.12 2.84
CA VAL A 320 4.90 -3.78 3.17
C VAL A 320 3.45 -3.93 3.58
N GLN A 321 3.09 -3.47 4.78
CA GLN A 321 1.71 -3.50 5.26
C GLN A 321 0.83 -2.54 4.48
N GLU A 322 -0.33 -3.03 4.04
CA GLU A 322 -1.39 -2.24 3.42
C GLU A 322 -2.68 -2.31 4.24
N GLY A 323 -3.82 -2.74 3.66
CA GLY A 323 -5.12 -2.84 4.30
C GLY A 323 -5.26 -3.89 5.39
N GLY A 324 -6.48 -4.04 5.89
CA GLY A 324 -6.88 -4.95 6.98
C GLY A 324 -7.50 -4.18 8.15
N TYR A 325 -8.79 -4.47 8.44
CA TYR A 325 -9.61 -3.60 9.30
C TYR A 325 -10.34 -4.36 10.42
N ARG A 326 -10.26 -5.68 10.42
CA ARG A 326 -10.80 -6.53 11.48
C ARG A 326 -9.78 -6.71 12.61
N LEU A 327 -9.81 -5.82 13.60
CA LEU A 327 -8.78 -5.70 14.65
C LEU A 327 -8.59 -6.97 15.49
N ASP A 328 -9.64 -7.77 15.73
CA ASP A 328 -9.60 -8.97 16.57
C ASP A 328 -8.79 -10.13 15.96
N THR A 329 -8.65 -10.17 14.63
CA THR A 329 -7.88 -11.20 13.92
C THR A 329 -6.66 -10.65 13.15
N LEU A 330 -6.57 -9.33 13.04
CA LEU A 330 -5.55 -8.65 12.23
C LEU A 330 -4.12 -9.05 12.60
N GLY A 331 -3.83 -9.04 13.91
CA GLY A 331 -2.51 -9.43 14.42
C GLY A 331 -2.19 -10.90 14.17
N ASP A 332 -3.15 -11.80 14.36
CA ASP A 332 -2.96 -13.24 14.14
C ASP A 332 -2.72 -13.56 12.67
N ASN A 333 -3.45 -12.87 11.76
CA ASN A 333 -3.28 -13.04 10.32
C ASN A 333 -1.89 -12.54 9.86
N ALA A 334 -1.44 -11.38 10.36
CA ALA A 334 -0.11 -10.87 10.10
C ALA A 334 0.97 -11.86 10.57
N VAL A 335 0.87 -12.34 11.81
CA VAL A 335 1.81 -13.30 12.38
C VAL A 335 1.83 -14.61 11.59
N ALA A 336 0.67 -15.13 11.18
CA ALA A 336 0.57 -16.36 10.40
C ALA A 336 1.29 -16.22 9.05
N PHE A 337 1.09 -15.11 8.34
CA PHE A 337 1.79 -14.83 7.09
C PHE A 337 3.30 -14.69 7.29
N LEU A 338 3.74 -13.89 8.26
CA LEU A 338 5.15 -13.56 8.49
C LEU A 338 5.96 -14.76 8.98
N LYS A 339 5.39 -15.65 9.82
CA LYS A 339 6.06 -16.87 10.27
C LYS A 339 6.48 -17.79 9.14
N ALA A 340 5.79 -17.74 8.01
CA ALA A 340 6.13 -18.55 6.85
C ALA A 340 7.52 -18.25 6.27
N PHE A 341 8.08 -17.08 6.54
CA PHE A 341 9.40 -16.65 6.08
C PHE A 341 10.53 -16.98 7.08
N GLU A 342 10.23 -17.54 8.26
CA GLU A 342 11.25 -17.91 9.25
C GLU A 342 11.89 -19.28 8.96
N THR A 343 11.26 -20.11 8.15
CA THR A 343 11.63 -21.51 7.92
C THR A 343 12.46 -21.75 6.67
N LEU A 344 13.03 -20.71 6.08
CA LEU A 344 13.86 -20.79 4.84
C LEU A 344 15.34 -20.37 5.10
#